data_4a6adfa77e5d4cf9fa2f8f5f0c7f84e0
#
_entry.id   4a6adfa77e5d4cf9fa2f8f5f0c7f84e0
#
_cell.length_a   1.000
_cell.length_b   1.000
_cell.length_c   1.000
_cell.angle_alpha   90.00
_cell.angle_beta   90.00
_cell.angle_gamma   90.00
#
_symmetry.space_group_name_H-M   'P 1'
#
loop_
_entity.id
_entity.type
_entity.pdbx_description
1 polymer ?
#
loop_
_entity_poly.entity_id
_entity_poly.type
_entity_poly.pdbx_seq_one_letter_code
_entity_poly.pdbx_strand_id
1 'polypeptide(L)'
;GVAGGPGVADPGALAGARCHRLGIRVVPLIGPSSIILAVMASGLNGQSFAFNGYLPVKPPERARAIRTLERRATGERQSQVFIEAPYRNAKLLGQLLEVCAPDTRLTLAVDITSPQEYIRTLTVREWRSALLPEMDKRPAIFILG
;
A
#
# COMPACT_ATOMS: atom_id res chain seq x y z
N GLY A 1 8.14 -12.09 -9.14
CA GLY A 1 8.53 -10.79 -8.65
C GLY A 1 7.41 -10.13 -7.91
N VAL A 2 7.79 -9.44 -6.92
CA VAL A 2 6.89 -8.73 -6.03
C VAL A 2 7.33 -7.28 -5.89
N ALA A 3 6.52 -6.49 -5.22
CA ALA A 3 6.60 -5.04 -5.20
C ALA A 3 7.82 -4.45 -4.47
N GLY A 4 8.76 -5.26 -4.00
CA GLY A 4 9.93 -4.77 -3.27
C GLY A 4 11.10 -5.73 -3.37
N GLY A 5 12.20 -5.41 -2.70
CA GLY A 5 13.33 -6.28 -2.57
C GLY A 5 13.15 -7.33 -1.47
N PRO A 6 14.17 -8.14 -1.20
CA PRO A 6 14.13 -9.13 -0.12
C PRO A 6 13.69 -8.50 1.21
N GLY A 7 12.72 -9.11 1.88
CA GLY A 7 12.17 -8.61 3.13
C GLY A 7 11.06 -7.57 2.97
N VAL A 8 10.77 -7.13 1.75
CA VAL A 8 9.70 -6.17 1.46
C VAL A 8 8.72 -6.80 0.48
N ALA A 9 7.63 -7.33 0.98
CA ALA A 9 6.55 -7.97 0.20
C ALA A 9 7.03 -9.12 -0.70
N ASP A 10 8.09 -9.85 -0.30
CA ASP A 10 8.54 -11.02 -1.02
C ASP A 10 9.03 -12.11 -0.04
N PRO A 11 9.19 -13.36 -0.49
CA PRO A 11 9.56 -14.47 0.38
C PRO A 11 11.05 -14.51 0.78
N GLY A 12 11.84 -13.53 0.38
CA GLY A 12 13.29 -13.52 0.62
C GLY A 12 13.71 -13.35 2.08
N ALA A 13 12.79 -12.93 2.95
CA ALA A 13 13.11 -12.67 4.36
C ALA A 13 13.66 -13.88 5.09
N LEU A 14 13.14 -15.08 4.85
CA LEU A 14 13.63 -16.31 5.47
C LEU A 14 15.06 -16.63 5.06
N ALA A 15 15.38 -16.48 3.79
CA ALA A 15 16.74 -16.68 3.28
C ALA A 15 17.70 -15.64 3.88
N GLY A 16 17.29 -14.39 3.95
CA GLY A 16 18.08 -13.31 4.57
C GLY A 16 18.37 -13.59 6.04
N ALA A 17 17.36 -14.00 6.81
CA ALA A 17 17.52 -14.34 8.22
C ALA A 17 18.50 -15.51 8.42
N ARG A 18 18.41 -16.52 7.55
CA ARG A 18 19.33 -17.66 7.61
C ARG A 18 20.76 -17.24 7.32
N CYS A 19 20.97 -16.37 6.33
CA CYS A 19 22.29 -15.83 6.02
C CYS A 19 22.89 -15.12 7.24
N HIS A 20 22.12 -14.30 7.94
CA HIS A 20 22.60 -13.63 9.15
C HIS A 20 22.99 -14.62 10.24
N ARG A 21 22.19 -15.66 10.49
CA ARG A 21 22.53 -16.70 11.49
C ARG A 21 23.81 -17.44 11.12
N LEU A 22 24.09 -17.64 9.85
CA LEU A 22 25.27 -18.34 9.36
C LEU A 22 26.47 -17.43 9.15
N GLY A 23 26.34 -16.12 9.43
CA GLY A 23 27.40 -15.15 9.19
C GLY A 23 27.67 -14.87 7.72
N ILE A 24 26.75 -15.21 6.84
CA ILE A 24 26.84 -14.93 5.39
C ILE A 24 26.37 -13.50 5.14
N ARG A 25 27.17 -12.74 4.40
CA ARG A 25 26.84 -11.36 4.08
C ARG A 25 25.62 -11.27 3.17
N VAL A 26 24.63 -10.46 3.56
CA VAL A 26 23.47 -10.12 2.73
C VAL A 26 23.75 -8.77 2.07
N VAL A 27 23.78 -8.74 0.73
CA VAL A 27 24.06 -7.52 -0.02
C VAL A 27 22.77 -7.09 -0.75
N PRO A 28 22.17 -5.96 -0.34
CA PRO A 28 21.04 -5.42 -1.08
C PRO A 28 21.52 -4.79 -2.38
N LEU A 29 20.81 -5.06 -3.46
CA LEU A 29 21.08 -4.40 -4.75
C LEU A 29 20.18 -3.18 -4.89
N ILE A 30 20.75 -2.10 -5.43
CA ILE A 30 19.98 -0.89 -5.71
C ILE A 30 18.99 -1.20 -6.84
N GLY A 31 17.72 -0.91 -6.61
CA GLY A 31 16.67 -1.12 -7.62
C GLY A 31 15.35 -0.51 -7.18
N PRO A 32 14.39 -0.44 -8.10
CA PRO A 32 13.09 0.16 -7.79
C PRO A 32 12.29 -0.73 -6.84
N SER A 33 11.58 -0.10 -5.91
CA SER A 33 10.53 -0.70 -5.10
C SER A 33 9.24 0.04 -5.37
N SER A 34 8.19 -0.63 -5.82
CA SER A 34 6.92 0.04 -6.10
C SER A 34 6.31 0.64 -4.83
N ILE A 35 6.56 0.05 -3.66
CA ILE A 35 6.10 0.59 -2.38
C ILE A 35 6.74 1.95 -2.11
N ILE A 36 8.06 2.04 -2.22
CA ILE A 36 8.78 3.30 -2.01
C ILE A 36 8.43 4.32 -3.10
N LEU A 37 8.34 3.90 -4.35
CA LEU A 37 7.95 4.79 -5.45
C LEU A 37 6.54 5.35 -5.24
N ALA A 38 5.60 4.53 -4.74
CA ALA A 38 4.25 4.99 -4.43
C ALA A 38 4.27 6.06 -3.33
N VAL A 39 5.03 5.85 -2.26
CA VAL A 39 5.17 6.84 -1.18
C VAL A 39 5.76 8.14 -1.74
N MET A 40 6.82 8.05 -2.54
CA MET A 40 7.46 9.22 -3.14
C MET A 40 6.49 10.03 -4.01
N ALA A 41 5.64 9.36 -4.78
CA ALA A 41 4.72 10.01 -5.70
C ALA A 41 3.39 10.43 -5.05
N SER A 42 3.11 9.99 -3.83
CA SER A 42 1.81 10.19 -3.18
C SER A 42 1.54 11.62 -2.71
N GLY A 43 2.58 12.39 -2.43
CA GLY A 43 2.45 13.67 -1.75
C GLY A 43 2.11 13.55 -0.26
N LEU A 44 2.06 12.34 0.28
CA LEU A 44 1.82 12.08 1.70
C LEU A 44 3.15 12.04 2.45
N ASN A 45 3.09 11.85 3.79
CA ASN A 45 4.28 11.87 4.63
C ASN A 45 5.19 10.68 4.29
N GLY A 46 6.37 10.96 3.76
CA GLY A 46 7.41 9.98 3.45
C GLY A 46 8.48 9.84 4.53
N GLN A 47 8.44 10.68 5.58
CA GLN A 47 9.38 10.60 6.70
C GLN A 47 8.92 9.61 7.77
N SER A 48 7.63 9.31 7.80
CA SER A 48 7.06 8.29 8.69
C SER A 48 5.98 7.55 7.94
N PHE A 49 6.25 6.31 7.58
CA PHE A 49 5.28 5.45 6.90
C PHE A 49 5.47 4.00 7.34
N ALA A 50 4.38 3.25 7.31
CA ALA A 50 4.40 1.84 7.65
C ALA A 50 3.83 1.03 6.49
N PHE A 51 4.53 -0.03 6.11
CA PHE A 51 4.00 -1.01 5.18
C PHE A 51 3.33 -2.14 5.95
N ASN A 52 2.04 -2.34 5.72
CA ASN A 52 1.21 -3.29 6.46
C ASN A 52 0.91 -4.59 5.69
N GLY A 53 1.43 -4.71 4.47
CA GLY A 53 1.18 -5.89 3.64
C GLY A 53 -0.29 -6.00 3.25
N TYR A 54 -0.84 -7.20 3.38
CA TYR A 54 -2.24 -7.49 3.08
C TYR A 54 -3.10 -7.25 4.31
N LEU A 55 -4.29 -6.67 4.11
CA LEU A 55 -5.30 -6.58 5.14
C LEU A 55 -6.14 -7.86 5.19
N PRO A 56 -6.87 -8.11 6.29
CA PRO A 56 -7.79 -9.25 6.34
C PRO A 56 -8.78 -9.23 5.17
N VAL A 57 -9.16 -10.42 4.69
CA VAL A 57 -10.08 -10.54 3.54
C VAL A 57 -11.53 -10.41 3.97
N LYS A 58 -11.88 -10.93 5.16
CA LYS A 58 -13.26 -10.89 5.66
C LYS A 58 -13.70 -9.45 5.94
N PRO A 59 -14.83 -9.00 5.39
CA PRO A 59 -15.23 -7.60 5.49
C PRO A 59 -15.28 -7.02 6.91
N PRO A 60 -15.82 -7.68 7.94
CA PRO A 60 -15.80 -7.09 9.29
C PRO A 60 -14.40 -6.91 9.87
N GLU A 61 -13.51 -7.86 9.66
CA GLU A 61 -12.13 -7.80 10.12
C GLU A 61 -11.35 -6.75 9.34
N ARG A 62 -11.59 -6.67 8.03
CA ARG A 62 -10.95 -5.67 7.17
C ARG A 62 -11.41 -4.25 7.54
N ALA A 63 -12.69 -4.07 7.85
CA ALA A 63 -13.17 -2.76 8.31
C ALA A 63 -12.46 -2.31 9.59
N ARG A 64 -12.25 -3.21 10.55
CA ARG A 64 -11.51 -2.88 11.77
C ARG A 64 -10.05 -2.52 11.48
N ALA A 65 -9.40 -3.28 10.59
CA ALA A 65 -8.04 -3.00 10.17
C ALA A 65 -7.93 -1.61 9.51
N ILE A 66 -8.85 -1.30 8.60
CA ILE A 66 -8.90 0.01 7.93
C ILE A 66 -9.03 1.14 8.96
N ARG A 67 -9.93 1.01 9.93
CA ARG A 67 -10.11 2.04 10.97
C ARG A 67 -8.85 2.21 11.82
N THR A 68 -8.15 1.13 12.13
CA THR A 68 -6.89 1.19 12.88
C THR A 68 -5.83 1.93 12.09
N LEU A 69 -5.68 1.62 10.80
CA LEU A 69 -4.71 2.30 9.93
C LEU A 69 -5.07 3.78 9.76
N GLU A 70 -6.33 4.09 9.59
CA GLU A 70 -6.78 5.48 9.47
C GLU A 70 -6.44 6.29 10.72
N ARG A 71 -6.63 5.74 11.91
CA ARG A 71 -6.26 6.41 13.16
C ARG A 71 -4.76 6.69 13.23
N ARG A 72 -3.93 5.77 12.78
CA ARG A 72 -2.47 5.99 12.73
C ARG A 72 -2.11 7.04 11.70
N ALA A 73 -2.75 7.01 10.54
CA ALA A 73 -2.48 7.97 9.48
C ALA A 73 -2.82 9.40 9.93
N THR A 74 -3.98 9.60 10.52
CA THR A 74 -4.46 10.93 10.91
C THR A 74 -3.94 11.37 12.28
N GLY A 75 -3.91 10.48 13.27
CA GLY A 75 -3.52 10.80 14.64
C GLY A 75 -2.02 10.83 14.85
N GLU A 76 -1.28 9.92 14.23
CA GLU A 76 0.18 9.81 14.38
C GLU A 76 0.94 10.40 13.19
N ARG A 77 0.24 10.92 12.18
CA ARG A 77 0.82 11.46 10.95
C ARG A 77 1.77 10.48 10.27
N GLN A 78 1.41 9.21 10.30
CA GLN A 78 2.17 8.15 9.67
C GLN A 78 1.40 7.60 8.48
N SER A 79 1.96 7.72 7.28
CA SER A 79 1.33 7.16 6.08
C SER A 79 1.25 5.64 6.20
N GLN A 80 0.08 5.07 5.90
CA GLN A 80 -0.16 3.64 6.01
C GLN A 80 -0.27 3.03 4.62
N VAL A 81 0.68 2.18 4.27
CA VAL A 81 0.78 1.56 2.95
C VAL A 81 0.31 0.11 3.05
N PHE A 82 -0.53 -0.32 2.13
CA PHE A 82 -1.00 -1.70 2.09
C PHE A 82 -1.35 -2.12 0.66
N ILE A 83 -1.49 -3.41 0.46
CA ILE A 83 -1.75 -4.02 -0.84
C ILE A 83 -2.88 -5.04 -0.73
N GLU A 84 -3.38 -5.46 -1.88
CA GLU A 84 -4.36 -6.53 -1.98
C GLU A 84 -4.02 -7.40 -3.19
N ALA A 85 -4.57 -8.61 -3.25
CA ALA A 85 -4.53 -9.40 -4.46
C ALA A 85 -5.28 -8.65 -5.56
N PRO A 86 -4.73 -8.54 -6.79
CA PRO A 86 -5.30 -7.67 -7.82
C PRO A 86 -6.80 -7.87 -8.06
N TYR A 87 -7.27 -9.10 -8.05
CA TYR A 87 -8.69 -9.39 -8.30
C TYR A 87 -9.63 -8.92 -7.17
N ARG A 88 -9.09 -8.47 -6.02
CA ARG A 88 -9.86 -7.90 -4.90
C ARG A 88 -9.68 -6.40 -4.75
N ASN A 89 -8.91 -5.75 -5.62
CA ASN A 89 -8.62 -4.32 -5.50
C ASN A 89 -9.88 -3.45 -5.50
N ALA A 90 -10.83 -3.73 -6.38
CA ALA A 90 -12.05 -2.93 -6.45
C ALA A 90 -12.91 -3.09 -5.19
N LYS A 91 -12.97 -4.29 -4.62
CA LYS A 91 -13.70 -4.51 -3.36
C LYS A 91 -13.04 -3.79 -2.19
N LEU A 92 -11.72 -3.82 -2.11
CA LEU A 92 -10.99 -3.07 -1.07
C LEU A 92 -11.24 -1.57 -1.22
N LEU A 93 -11.14 -1.04 -2.43
CA LEU A 93 -11.41 0.37 -2.68
C LEU A 93 -12.82 0.75 -2.24
N GLY A 94 -13.81 -0.03 -2.61
CA GLY A 94 -15.20 0.20 -2.19
C GLY A 94 -15.34 0.26 -0.68
N GLN A 95 -14.70 -0.64 0.04
CA GLN A 95 -14.77 -0.66 1.50
C GLN A 95 -14.00 0.52 2.13
N LEU A 96 -12.87 0.93 1.56
CA LEU A 96 -12.17 2.13 2.02
C LEU A 96 -13.06 3.36 1.91
N LEU A 97 -13.76 3.53 0.79
CA LEU A 97 -14.65 4.66 0.59
C LEU A 97 -15.89 4.62 1.49
N GLU A 98 -16.29 3.42 1.95
CA GLU A 98 -17.39 3.25 2.87
C GLU A 98 -16.98 3.53 4.33
N VAL A 99 -15.81 3.05 4.73
CA VAL A 99 -15.38 3.02 6.14
C VAL A 99 -14.64 4.30 6.56
N CYS A 100 -13.80 4.86 5.68
CA CYS A 100 -12.96 5.98 6.04
C CYS A 100 -13.73 7.30 6.14
N ALA A 101 -13.21 8.20 6.99
CA ALA A 101 -13.76 9.54 7.12
C ALA A 101 -13.56 10.35 5.82
N PRO A 102 -14.46 11.30 5.51
CA PRO A 102 -14.42 12.04 4.25
C PRO A 102 -13.13 12.81 3.98
N ASP A 103 -12.48 13.31 5.02
CA ASP A 103 -11.27 14.12 4.88
C ASP A 103 -9.97 13.33 4.87
N THR A 104 -10.04 12.03 5.11
CA THR A 104 -8.87 11.15 5.00
C THR A 104 -8.39 11.10 3.57
N ARG A 105 -7.08 11.29 3.37
CA ARG A 105 -6.48 11.21 2.03
C ARG A 105 -6.15 9.78 1.70
N LEU A 106 -6.44 9.41 0.48
CA LEU A 106 -6.17 8.06 -0.04
C LEU A 106 -5.44 8.17 -1.37
N THR A 107 -4.28 7.53 -1.44
CA THR A 107 -3.53 7.38 -2.68
C THR A 107 -3.85 6.04 -3.31
N LEU A 108 -4.14 6.05 -4.60
CA LEU A 108 -4.19 4.87 -5.45
C LEU A 108 -3.01 4.91 -6.40
N ALA A 109 -2.14 3.90 -6.33
CA ALA A 109 -0.99 3.80 -7.20
C ALA A 109 -1.07 2.47 -7.93
N VAL A 110 -1.35 2.52 -9.23
CA VAL A 110 -1.69 1.37 -10.05
C VAL A 110 -0.68 1.23 -11.18
N ASP A 111 -0.21 0.03 -11.43
CA ASP A 111 0.75 -0.28 -12.50
C ASP A 111 1.97 0.64 -12.51
N ILE A 112 2.56 0.88 -11.34
CA ILE A 112 3.71 1.77 -11.19
C ILE A 112 4.84 1.37 -12.14
N THR A 113 5.44 2.35 -12.80
CA THR A 113 6.53 2.24 -13.78
C THR A 113 6.14 1.59 -15.10
N SER A 114 4.87 1.26 -15.31
CA SER A 114 4.37 0.78 -16.59
C SER A 114 3.81 1.93 -17.42
N PRO A 115 3.59 1.72 -18.73
CA PRO A 115 2.94 2.74 -19.58
C PRO A 115 1.50 3.07 -19.13
N GLN A 116 0.86 2.18 -18.35
CA GLN A 116 -0.49 2.36 -17.82
C GLN A 116 -0.48 2.89 -16.39
N GLU A 117 0.64 3.40 -15.91
CA GLU A 117 0.78 3.93 -14.56
C GLU A 117 -0.30 4.97 -14.25
N TYR A 118 -0.94 4.79 -13.09
CA TYR A 118 -1.91 5.74 -12.55
C TYR A 118 -1.58 5.97 -11.09
N ILE A 119 -1.26 7.20 -10.71
CA ILE A 119 -1.02 7.58 -9.32
C ILE A 119 -1.79 8.85 -9.03
N ARG A 120 -2.69 8.79 -8.05
CA ARG A 120 -3.47 9.96 -7.64
C ARG A 120 -3.81 9.90 -6.17
N THR A 121 -3.74 11.05 -5.52
CA THR A 121 -4.15 11.24 -4.12
C THR A 121 -5.31 12.21 -4.07
N LEU A 122 -6.42 11.76 -3.50
CA LEU A 122 -7.59 12.58 -3.23
C LEU A 122 -8.09 12.28 -1.83
N THR A 123 -8.92 13.15 -1.28
CA THR A 123 -9.68 12.80 -0.08
C THR A 123 -10.70 11.71 -0.41
N VAL A 124 -11.12 10.97 0.61
CA VAL A 124 -12.16 9.95 0.43
C VAL A 124 -13.45 10.57 -0.12
N ARG A 125 -13.80 11.79 0.35
CA ARG A 125 -14.94 12.53 -0.20
C ARG A 125 -14.81 12.74 -1.70
N GLU A 126 -13.65 13.18 -2.16
CA GLU A 126 -13.39 13.40 -3.58
C GLU A 126 -13.43 12.10 -4.37
N TRP A 127 -12.87 11.01 -3.84
CA TRP A 127 -12.94 9.71 -4.48
C TRP A 127 -14.37 9.22 -4.67
N ARG A 128 -15.26 9.50 -3.70
CA ARG A 128 -16.67 9.07 -3.79
C ARG A 128 -17.41 9.65 -4.99
N SER A 129 -16.99 10.80 -5.49
CA SER A 129 -17.61 11.44 -6.66
C SER A 129 -16.70 11.43 -7.90
N ALA A 130 -15.50 10.89 -7.82
CA ALA A 130 -14.57 10.82 -8.95
C ALA A 130 -14.84 9.58 -9.81
N LEU A 131 -14.38 9.64 -11.05
CA LEU A 131 -14.29 8.44 -11.89
C LEU A 131 -13.14 7.59 -11.36
N LEU A 132 -13.46 6.40 -10.85
CA LEU A 132 -12.46 5.50 -10.28
C LEU A 132 -11.70 4.77 -11.40
N PRO A 133 -10.38 4.55 -11.22
CA PRO A 133 -9.63 3.75 -12.17
C PRO A 133 -10.08 2.29 -12.11
N GLU A 134 -9.97 1.58 -13.22
CA GLU A 134 -10.14 0.14 -13.21
C GLU A 134 -8.93 -0.48 -12.52
N MET A 135 -9.16 -1.29 -11.48
CA MET A 135 -8.09 -1.79 -10.63
C MET A 135 -7.98 -3.30 -10.59
N ASP A 136 -9.03 -4.03 -10.96
CA ASP A 136 -8.98 -5.49 -10.94
C ASP A 136 -7.98 -6.01 -11.97
N LYS A 137 -7.23 -7.03 -11.59
CA LYS A 137 -6.14 -7.62 -12.38
C LYS A 137 -4.96 -6.70 -12.61
N ARG A 138 -4.88 -5.58 -11.90
CA ARG A 138 -3.75 -4.63 -11.99
C ARG A 138 -3.06 -4.51 -10.64
N PRO A 139 -1.72 -4.64 -10.58
CA PRO A 139 -1.01 -4.40 -9.32
C PRO A 139 -1.29 -2.99 -8.81
N ALA A 140 -1.67 -2.88 -7.54
CA ALA A 140 -2.00 -1.59 -6.95
C ALA A 140 -1.47 -1.48 -5.53
N ILE A 141 -1.13 -0.25 -5.14
CA ILE A 141 -0.72 0.10 -3.80
C ILE A 141 -1.67 1.16 -3.28
N PHE A 142 -2.11 0.99 -2.04
CA PHE A 142 -3.00 1.91 -1.34
C PHE A 142 -2.21 2.61 -0.23
N ILE A 143 -2.42 3.91 -0.08
CA ILE A 143 -1.81 4.68 1.02
C ILE A 143 -2.86 5.57 1.66
N LEU A 144 -3.02 5.45 2.99
CA LEU A 144 -3.81 6.38 3.80
C LEU A 144 -2.88 7.40 4.46
N GLY A 145 -3.30 8.64 4.40
CA GLY A 145 -2.53 9.73 5.00
C GLY A 145 -3.33 10.97 5.38
#